data_6babc4ca2e69ac7f89139406379c3bd3
#
_entry.id   6babc4ca2e69ac7f89139406379c3bd3
#
_cell.length_a   1.000
_cell.length_b   1.000
_cell.length_c   1.000
_cell.angle_alpha   90.00
_cell.angle_beta   90.00
_cell.angle_gamma   90.00
#
_symmetry.space_group_name_H-M   'P 1'
#
loop_
_entity.id
_entity.type
_entity.pdbx_description
1 polymer ?
#
loop_
_entity_poly.entity_id
_entity_poly.type
_entity_poly.pdbx_seq_one_letter_code
_entity_poly.pdbx_strand_id
1 'polypeptide(L)'
;MQTKKSSNLAIALIWFTAAISMAEILTGTWFAPLGWQQGLIAIVVGHFIGGSMFFCAGYIGAKTQKSAMQTVQISFGEKGSALFSLLNAMQLMGWTAVMIYMGADVISILNQTPDASVFPFLTLGLGILIILWLLLGFTKLGIFKSISLVTMFLLMLWLSIQVANKPFIAMDVAQNIKFGTAVEIAAVMPLSWLPVVSDHTKNSETPFKTTALSTLTYTATSCWMYALGLGAALVTGKSEISQILSLAGVSVIGVLIVIASTMINTALPAYSTGMSLNNIFPQLKVTPISVITVIVGIILASTLPVTEYEHFLFFIGSVFAPMIAVLIADFFVLKQHDVRKSVDGVGLGVWFVGFVLYRFLMAKGWESDLGLTFPVIIITFILAILVRKITK
;
A
#
# COMPACT_ATOMS: atom_id res chain seq x y z
N MET A 1 11.00 5.48 -29.67
CA MET A 1 11.74 4.61 -28.73
C MET A 1 10.88 3.40 -28.46
N GLN A 2 11.31 2.20 -28.84
CA GLN A 2 10.60 0.98 -28.44
C GLN A 2 10.73 0.85 -26.90
N THR A 3 9.61 0.95 -26.20
CA THR A 3 9.56 0.71 -24.75
C THR A 3 10.00 -0.72 -24.50
N LYS A 4 11.11 -0.90 -23.77
CA LYS A 4 11.66 -2.21 -23.43
C LYS A 4 10.58 -2.99 -22.65
N LYS A 5 10.10 -4.07 -23.25
CA LYS A 5 9.06 -4.93 -22.65
C LYS A 5 9.62 -5.58 -21.39
N SER A 6 8.91 -5.44 -20.29
CA SER A 6 9.30 -6.05 -19.02
C SER A 6 8.85 -7.52 -18.98
N SER A 7 9.72 -8.42 -18.54
CA SER A 7 9.30 -9.81 -18.35
C SER A 7 8.29 -9.94 -17.22
N ASN A 8 7.37 -10.91 -17.30
CA ASN A 8 6.40 -11.18 -16.26
C ASN A 8 7.05 -11.43 -14.89
N LEU A 9 8.21 -12.10 -14.89
CA LEU A 9 8.98 -12.34 -13.67
C LEU A 9 9.51 -11.03 -13.05
N ALA A 10 10.03 -10.11 -13.88
CA ALA A 10 10.52 -8.82 -13.38
C ALA A 10 9.39 -8.00 -12.74
N ILE A 11 8.19 -8.02 -13.32
CA ILE A 11 7.02 -7.34 -12.77
C ILE A 11 6.59 -8.01 -11.46
N ALA A 12 6.54 -9.34 -11.40
CA ALA A 12 6.22 -10.08 -10.19
C ALA A 12 7.21 -9.77 -9.04
N LEU A 13 8.51 -9.66 -9.34
CA LEU A 13 9.53 -9.31 -8.35
C LEU A 13 9.36 -7.89 -7.79
N ILE A 14 8.83 -6.95 -8.57
CA ILE A 14 8.47 -5.61 -8.06
C ILE A 14 7.42 -5.76 -6.96
N TRP A 15 6.37 -6.52 -7.20
CA TRP A 15 5.27 -6.72 -6.26
C TRP A 15 5.67 -7.57 -5.06
N PHE A 16 6.55 -8.54 -5.25
CA PHE A 16 7.16 -9.27 -4.14
C PHE A 16 7.95 -8.33 -3.22
N THR A 17 8.77 -7.44 -3.81
CA THR A 17 9.55 -6.46 -3.05
C THR A 17 8.65 -5.47 -2.32
N ALA A 18 7.58 -4.99 -2.97
CA ALA A 18 6.64 -4.05 -2.37
C ALA A 18 5.92 -4.62 -1.14
N ALA A 19 5.60 -5.93 -1.17
CA ALA A 19 4.93 -6.61 -0.07
C ALA A 19 5.87 -6.98 1.10
N ILE A 20 7.18 -7.15 0.88
CA ILE A 20 8.13 -7.38 1.97
C ILE A 20 8.49 -6.05 2.64
N SER A 21 7.66 -5.61 3.57
CA SER A 21 7.84 -4.34 4.28
C SER A 21 7.52 -4.44 5.77
N MET A 22 8.11 -3.55 6.57
CA MET A 22 7.79 -3.45 8.00
C MET A 22 6.34 -3.01 8.23
N ALA A 23 5.77 -2.23 7.31
CA ALA A 23 4.38 -1.80 7.38
C ALA A 23 3.38 -2.96 7.36
N GLU A 24 3.63 -3.95 6.51
CA GLU A 24 2.82 -5.16 6.42
C GLU A 24 2.87 -5.96 7.75
N ILE A 25 4.07 -6.10 8.32
CA ILE A 25 4.26 -6.80 9.60
C ILE A 25 3.57 -6.05 10.73
N LEU A 26 3.78 -4.73 10.84
CA LEU A 26 3.12 -3.91 11.86
C LEU A 26 1.61 -4.04 11.78
N THR A 27 1.05 -3.90 10.57
CA THR A 27 -0.39 -4.03 10.40
C THR A 27 -0.88 -5.41 10.83
N GLY A 28 -0.13 -6.46 10.51
CA GLY A 28 -0.43 -7.84 10.96
C GLY A 28 -0.49 -7.98 12.48
N THR A 29 0.29 -7.21 13.25
CA THR A 29 0.26 -7.27 14.71
C THR A 29 -1.08 -6.84 15.31
N TRP A 30 -1.80 -5.95 14.65
CA TRP A 30 -3.09 -5.43 15.11
C TRP A 30 -4.19 -6.49 15.11
N PHE A 31 -3.98 -7.60 14.41
CA PHE A 31 -4.91 -8.74 14.34
C PHE A 31 -4.79 -9.68 15.55
N ALA A 32 -3.76 -9.52 16.39
CA ALA A 32 -3.49 -10.40 17.50
C ALA A 32 -4.65 -10.53 18.52
N PRO A 33 -5.45 -9.50 18.83
CA PRO A 33 -6.61 -9.63 19.69
C PRO A 33 -7.69 -10.61 19.18
N LEU A 34 -7.73 -10.88 17.86
CA LEU A 34 -8.62 -11.88 17.26
C LEU A 34 -8.12 -13.32 17.48
N GLY A 35 -6.87 -13.48 17.92
CA GLY A 35 -6.18 -14.77 17.96
C GLY A 35 -5.77 -15.25 16.56
N TRP A 36 -5.00 -16.34 16.53
CA TRP A 36 -4.38 -16.85 15.30
C TRP A 36 -5.40 -17.20 14.22
N GLN A 37 -6.43 -17.96 14.56
CA GLN A 37 -7.37 -18.49 13.57
C GLN A 37 -8.22 -17.38 12.93
N GLN A 38 -8.86 -16.56 13.75
CA GLN A 38 -9.71 -15.46 13.25
C GLN A 38 -8.88 -14.39 12.53
N GLY A 39 -7.67 -14.09 13.07
CA GLY A 39 -6.75 -13.15 12.43
C GLY A 39 -6.34 -13.62 11.04
N LEU A 40 -5.97 -14.89 10.86
CA LEU A 40 -5.63 -15.43 9.53
C LEU A 40 -6.81 -15.39 8.57
N ILE A 41 -8.02 -15.71 9.02
CA ILE A 41 -9.21 -15.64 8.17
C ILE A 41 -9.45 -14.19 7.71
N ALA A 42 -9.35 -13.21 8.62
CA ALA A 42 -9.50 -11.80 8.29
C ALA A 42 -8.44 -11.33 7.28
N ILE A 43 -7.18 -11.74 7.46
CA ILE A 43 -6.08 -11.46 6.53
C ILE A 43 -6.41 -11.98 5.14
N VAL A 44 -6.77 -13.26 5.01
CA VAL A 44 -7.03 -13.90 3.71
C VAL A 44 -8.26 -13.28 3.03
N VAL A 45 -9.35 -13.06 3.77
CA VAL A 45 -10.58 -12.46 3.22
C VAL A 45 -10.31 -11.03 2.75
N GLY A 46 -9.66 -10.19 3.56
CA GLY A 46 -9.34 -8.83 3.19
C GLY A 46 -8.42 -8.75 1.96
N HIS A 47 -7.35 -9.55 1.95
CA HIS A 47 -6.44 -9.60 0.80
C HIS A 47 -7.11 -10.16 -0.47
N PHE A 48 -8.08 -11.05 -0.34
CA PHE A 48 -8.87 -11.51 -1.49
C PHE A 48 -9.72 -10.38 -2.07
N ILE A 49 -10.38 -9.59 -1.20
CA ILE A 49 -11.17 -8.43 -1.63
C ILE A 49 -10.26 -7.39 -2.31
N GLY A 50 -9.24 -6.91 -1.61
CA GLY A 50 -8.33 -5.89 -2.13
C GLY A 50 -7.53 -6.37 -3.34
N GLY A 51 -7.06 -7.63 -3.33
CA GLY A 51 -6.35 -8.26 -4.44
C GLY A 51 -7.20 -8.40 -5.70
N SER A 52 -8.49 -8.69 -5.57
CA SER A 52 -9.42 -8.71 -6.70
C SER A 52 -9.53 -7.33 -7.36
N MET A 53 -9.57 -6.26 -6.58
CA MET A 53 -9.57 -4.89 -7.09
C MET A 53 -8.23 -4.52 -7.73
N PHE A 54 -7.13 -4.93 -7.11
CA PHE A 54 -5.78 -4.78 -7.66
C PHE A 54 -5.65 -5.48 -9.02
N PHE A 55 -6.18 -6.71 -9.13
CA PHE A 55 -6.24 -7.42 -10.42
C PHE A 55 -7.02 -6.62 -11.46
N CYS A 56 -8.22 -6.14 -11.12
CA CYS A 56 -9.04 -5.38 -12.06
C CYS A 56 -8.32 -4.12 -12.56
N ALA A 57 -7.72 -3.33 -11.66
CA ALA A 57 -6.97 -2.13 -12.02
C ALA A 57 -5.76 -2.45 -12.92
N GLY A 58 -4.96 -3.45 -12.54
CA GLY A 58 -3.80 -3.88 -13.32
C GLY A 58 -4.17 -4.42 -14.69
N TYR A 59 -5.29 -5.18 -14.79
CA TYR A 59 -5.77 -5.71 -16.04
C TYR A 59 -6.27 -4.60 -16.99
N ILE A 60 -6.98 -3.60 -16.46
CA ILE A 60 -7.40 -2.43 -17.23
C ILE A 60 -6.17 -1.73 -17.84
N GLY A 61 -5.12 -1.48 -17.01
CA GLY A 61 -3.88 -0.86 -17.47
C GLY A 61 -3.17 -1.68 -18.55
N ALA A 62 -3.03 -3.00 -18.35
CA ALA A 62 -2.41 -3.90 -19.30
C ALA A 62 -3.18 -4.00 -20.62
N LYS A 63 -4.52 -4.04 -20.55
CA LYS A 63 -5.39 -4.17 -21.72
C LYS A 63 -5.47 -2.89 -22.56
N THR A 64 -5.44 -1.73 -21.89
CA THR A 64 -5.52 -0.42 -22.54
C THR A 64 -4.15 0.18 -22.87
N GLN A 65 -3.06 -0.40 -22.34
CA GLN A 65 -1.69 0.13 -22.42
C GLN A 65 -1.58 1.54 -21.83
N LYS A 66 -2.40 1.85 -20.80
CA LYS A 66 -2.47 3.13 -20.13
C LYS A 66 -1.85 3.05 -18.73
N SER A 67 -1.24 4.16 -18.29
CA SER A 67 -0.80 4.31 -16.90
C SER A 67 -2.00 4.34 -15.95
N ALA A 68 -1.75 4.20 -14.65
CA ALA A 68 -2.82 4.17 -13.66
C ALA A 68 -3.72 5.42 -13.75
N MET A 69 -3.14 6.62 -13.78
CA MET A 69 -3.92 7.85 -13.88
C MET A 69 -4.60 8.02 -15.25
N GLN A 70 -4.02 7.46 -16.33
CA GLN A 70 -4.67 7.44 -17.65
C GLN A 70 -5.86 6.46 -17.69
N THR A 71 -5.83 5.36 -16.94
CA THR A 71 -7.00 4.48 -16.83
C THR A 71 -8.15 5.16 -16.08
N VAL A 72 -7.84 5.94 -15.05
CA VAL A 72 -8.82 6.72 -14.28
C VAL A 72 -9.54 7.75 -15.17
N GLN A 73 -8.88 8.30 -16.18
CA GLN A 73 -9.50 9.22 -17.13
C GLN A 73 -10.70 8.61 -17.89
N ILE A 74 -10.74 7.28 -18.05
CA ILE A 74 -11.85 6.58 -18.73
C ILE A 74 -13.18 6.88 -18.04
N SER A 75 -13.19 6.96 -16.71
CA SER A 75 -14.40 7.15 -15.90
C SER A 75 -14.64 8.55 -15.42
N PHE A 76 -13.57 9.36 -15.28
CA PHE A 76 -13.66 10.67 -14.65
C PHE A 76 -13.32 11.82 -15.58
N GLY A 77 -12.84 11.52 -16.78
CA GLY A 77 -12.38 12.51 -17.77
C GLY A 77 -10.93 12.93 -17.51
N GLU A 78 -10.37 13.60 -18.51
CA GLU A 78 -8.96 14.02 -18.52
C GLU A 78 -8.61 14.92 -17.33
N LYS A 79 -9.39 15.99 -17.12
CA LYS A 79 -9.21 16.89 -15.97
C LYS A 79 -9.75 16.35 -14.67
N GLY A 80 -10.82 15.53 -14.72
CA GLY A 80 -11.39 14.90 -13.51
C GLY A 80 -10.42 13.93 -12.84
N SER A 81 -9.56 13.27 -13.60
CA SER A 81 -8.51 12.39 -13.06
C SER A 81 -7.43 13.11 -12.26
N ALA A 82 -7.29 14.44 -12.42
CA ALA A 82 -6.33 15.23 -11.65
C ALA A 82 -6.62 15.18 -10.14
N LEU A 83 -7.91 15.09 -9.76
CA LEU A 83 -8.30 14.87 -8.36
C LEU A 83 -7.64 13.59 -7.80
N PHE A 84 -7.74 12.48 -8.53
CA PHE A 84 -7.17 11.20 -8.09
C PHE A 84 -5.65 11.18 -8.14
N SER A 85 -5.03 11.90 -9.07
CA SER A 85 -3.58 12.08 -9.08
C SER A 85 -3.10 12.84 -7.84
N LEU A 86 -3.83 13.87 -7.41
CA LEU A 86 -3.53 14.60 -6.17
C LEU A 86 -3.73 13.73 -4.93
N LEU A 87 -4.87 13.02 -4.84
CA LEU A 87 -5.15 12.11 -3.73
C LEU A 87 -4.13 10.95 -3.67
N ASN A 88 -3.67 10.46 -4.83
CA ASN A 88 -2.59 9.49 -4.90
C ASN A 88 -1.26 10.08 -4.41
N ALA A 89 -0.93 11.31 -4.81
CA ALA A 89 0.28 11.96 -4.31
C ALA A 89 0.24 12.12 -2.78
N MET A 90 -0.91 12.49 -2.21
CA MET A 90 -1.10 12.60 -0.76
C MET A 90 -0.91 11.26 -0.05
N GLN A 91 -1.51 10.17 -0.56
CA GLN A 91 -1.32 8.85 0.06
C GLN A 91 0.14 8.36 -0.04
N LEU A 92 0.83 8.63 -1.15
CA LEU A 92 2.23 8.23 -1.33
C LEU A 92 3.17 9.04 -0.42
N MET A 93 2.85 10.31 -0.11
CA MET A 93 3.53 11.08 0.94
C MET A 93 3.29 10.45 2.32
N GLY A 94 2.05 10.04 2.62
CA GLY A 94 1.73 9.32 3.85
C GLY A 94 2.51 8.02 3.97
N TRP A 95 2.56 7.20 2.92
CA TRP A 95 3.37 5.98 2.88
C TRP A 95 4.86 6.26 3.08
N THR A 96 5.39 7.33 2.50
CA THR A 96 6.79 7.75 2.71
C THR A 96 7.05 8.06 4.19
N ALA A 97 6.13 8.77 4.86
CA ALA A 97 6.23 9.06 6.30
C ALA A 97 6.17 7.78 7.16
N VAL A 98 5.21 6.88 6.88
CA VAL A 98 5.06 5.61 7.60
C VAL A 98 6.32 4.77 7.49
N MET A 99 6.90 4.64 6.29
CA MET A 99 8.13 3.87 6.09
C MET A 99 9.33 4.49 6.81
N ILE A 100 9.46 5.83 6.80
CA ILE A 100 10.53 6.52 7.55
C ILE A 100 10.36 6.28 9.05
N TYR A 101 9.14 6.42 9.58
CA TYR A 101 8.83 6.16 10.98
C TYR A 101 9.27 4.74 11.38
N MET A 102 8.83 3.73 10.64
CA MET A 102 9.14 2.32 10.94
C MET A 102 10.62 2.01 10.84
N GLY A 103 11.30 2.58 9.86
CA GLY A 103 12.75 2.44 9.74
C GLY A 103 13.49 3.07 10.93
N ALA A 104 13.06 4.23 11.39
CA ALA A 104 13.61 4.91 12.57
C ALA A 104 13.33 4.11 13.86
N ASP A 105 12.13 3.53 14.01
CA ASP A 105 11.77 2.65 15.11
C ASP A 105 12.71 1.43 15.18
N VAL A 106 13.00 0.79 14.05
CA VAL A 106 13.96 -0.32 13.98
C VAL A 106 15.38 0.11 14.38
N ILE A 107 15.82 1.30 13.95
CA ILE A 107 17.14 1.82 14.33
C ILE A 107 17.20 2.06 15.85
N SER A 108 16.08 2.45 16.47
CA SER A 108 16.01 2.71 17.91
C SER A 108 16.36 1.49 18.78
N ILE A 109 16.24 0.26 18.23
CA ILE A 109 16.65 -0.99 18.91
C ILE A 109 18.12 -0.94 19.32
N LEU A 110 18.97 -0.29 18.51
CA LEU A 110 20.40 -0.17 18.80
C LEU A 110 20.68 0.75 19.99
N ASN A 111 19.71 1.56 20.36
CA ASN A 111 19.79 2.45 21.50
C ASN A 111 19.08 1.79 22.69
N GLN A 112 19.83 1.26 23.65
CA GLN A 112 19.31 0.51 24.81
C GLN A 112 18.39 1.32 25.73
N THR A 113 18.35 2.64 25.56
CA THR A 113 17.44 3.56 26.25
C THR A 113 16.62 4.31 25.20
N PRO A 114 15.30 4.02 25.07
CA PRO A 114 14.43 4.78 24.17
C PRO A 114 14.34 6.23 24.66
N ASP A 115 15.14 7.10 24.09
CA ASP A 115 15.05 8.54 24.33
C ASP A 115 14.23 9.16 23.20
N ALA A 116 13.02 9.64 23.52
CA ALA A 116 12.13 10.27 22.56
C ALA A 116 12.80 11.47 21.86
N SER A 117 13.80 12.10 22.49
CA SER A 117 14.55 13.22 21.90
C SER A 117 15.45 12.79 20.74
N VAL A 118 15.85 11.52 20.67
CA VAL A 118 16.71 10.96 19.61
C VAL A 118 15.91 10.60 18.35
N PHE A 119 14.63 10.27 18.49
CA PHE A 119 13.80 9.77 17.39
C PHE A 119 13.74 10.71 16.16
N PRO A 120 13.61 12.06 16.31
CA PRO A 120 13.67 12.98 15.17
C PRO A 120 15.00 12.96 14.41
N PHE A 121 16.11 12.66 15.10
CA PHE A 121 17.41 12.51 14.44
C PHE A 121 17.52 11.22 13.66
N LEU A 122 16.88 10.14 14.12
CA LEU A 122 16.81 8.86 13.39
C LEU A 122 15.99 9.00 12.11
N THR A 123 14.82 9.65 12.18
CA THR A 123 13.98 9.93 10.99
C THR A 123 14.70 10.83 10.00
N LEU A 124 15.41 11.86 10.47
CA LEU A 124 16.22 12.74 9.63
C LEU A 124 17.36 11.97 8.95
N GLY A 125 18.12 11.18 9.70
CA GLY A 125 19.23 10.38 9.16
C GLY A 125 18.77 9.41 8.08
N LEU A 126 17.70 8.67 8.34
CA LEU A 126 17.12 7.75 7.37
C LEU A 126 16.58 8.50 6.14
N GLY A 127 15.90 9.62 6.33
CA GLY A 127 15.41 10.45 5.24
C GLY A 127 16.53 10.98 4.35
N ILE A 128 17.65 11.41 4.92
CA ILE A 128 18.84 11.82 4.16
C ILE A 128 19.37 10.65 3.31
N LEU A 129 19.43 9.43 3.85
CA LEU A 129 19.86 8.24 3.08
C LEU A 129 18.91 7.97 1.91
N ILE A 130 17.59 8.12 2.10
CA ILE A 130 16.60 7.97 1.04
C ILE A 130 16.76 9.06 -0.04
N ILE A 131 17.01 10.32 0.36
CA ILE A 131 17.28 11.42 -0.58
C ILE A 131 18.53 11.13 -1.40
N LEU A 132 19.62 10.74 -0.76
CA LEU A 132 20.86 10.36 -1.45
C LEU A 132 20.62 9.22 -2.44
N TRP A 133 19.84 8.19 -2.04
CA TRP A 133 19.46 7.09 -2.93
C TRP A 133 18.69 7.56 -4.16
N LEU A 134 17.71 8.48 -3.99
CA LEU A 134 16.95 9.08 -5.09
C LEU A 134 17.84 9.88 -6.04
N LEU A 135 18.80 10.65 -5.50
CA LEU A 135 19.71 11.50 -6.28
C LEU A 135 20.78 10.69 -7.04
N LEU A 136 21.29 9.60 -6.47
CA LEU A 136 22.25 8.71 -7.11
C LEU A 136 21.64 7.97 -8.32
N GLY A 137 20.34 7.93 -8.40
CA GLY A 137 19.62 7.31 -9.50
C GLY A 137 19.18 5.89 -9.20
N PHE A 138 17.91 5.75 -9.00
CA PHE A 138 17.15 4.55 -8.66
C PHE A 138 17.46 3.31 -9.53
N THR A 139 17.95 3.51 -10.76
CA THR A 139 18.21 2.44 -11.74
C THR A 139 19.65 1.95 -11.73
N LYS A 140 20.60 2.70 -11.19
CA LYS A 140 22.04 2.41 -11.34
C LYS A 140 22.57 1.32 -10.39
N LEU A 141 21.85 1.03 -9.30
CA LEU A 141 22.29 0.12 -8.25
C LEU A 141 21.47 -1.19 -8.20
N GLY A 142 21.23 -1.81 -9.35
CA GLY A 142 20.43 -3.04 -9.47
C GLY A 142 20.93 -4.20 -8.60
N ILE A 143 22.24 -4.36 -8.47
CA ILE A 143 22.86 -5.39 -7.61
C ILE A 143 22.53 -5.13 -6.14
N PHE A 144 22.65 -3.89 -5.68
CA PHE A 144 22.33 -3.54 -4.29
C PHE A 144 20.86 -3.80 -3.95
N LYS A 145 19.93 -3.50 -4.87
CA LYS A 145 18.52 -3.85 -4.72
C LYS A 145 18.32 -5.35 -4.58
N SER A 146 18.97 -6.13 -5.43
CA SER A 146 18.85 -7.60 -5.39
C SER A 146 19.40 -8.18 -4.09
N ILE A 147 20.55 -7.71 -3.64
CA ILE A 147 21.15 -8.13 -2.36
C ILE A 147 20.21 -7.77 -1.20
N SER A 148 19.75 -6.53 -1.15
CA SER A 148 18.83 -6.07 -0.10
C SER A 148 17.52 -6.87 -0.08
N LEU A 149 16.94 -7.18 -1.24
CA LEU A 149 15.75 -8.01 -1.34
C LEU A 149 16.00 -9.44 -0.81
N VAL A 150 17.09 -10.07 -1.24
CA VAL A 150 17.42 -11.44 -0.82
C VAL A 150 17.71 -11.49 0.68
N THR A 151 18.50 -10.56 1.19
CA THR A 151 18.83 -10.53 2.63
C THR A 151 17.59 -10.22 3.49
N MET A 152 16.72 -9.32 3.05
CA MET A 152 15.46 -9.04 3.72
C MET A 152 14.52 -10.25 3.69
N PHE A 153 14.39 -10.93 2.55
CA PHE A 153 13.63 -12.17 2.45
C PHE A 153 14.14 -13.24 3.41
N LEU A 154 15.45 -13.46 3.47
CA LEU A 154 16.06 -14.43 4.39
C LEU A 154 15.83 -14.04 5.87
N LEU A 155 15.90 -12.75 6.19
CA LEU A 155 15.61 -12.25 7.53
C LEU A 155 14.13 -12.52 7.91
N MET A 156 13.18 -12.27 6.98
CA MET A 156 11.76 -12.53 7.22
C MET A 156 11.47 -14.03 7.35
N LEU A 157 12.14 -14.86 6.55
CA LEU A 157 12.05 -16.30 6.66
C LEU A 157 12.58 -16.80 8.02
N TRP A 158 13.73 -16.28 8.44
CA TRP A 158 14.29 -16.56 9.77
C TRP A 158 13.34 -16.17 10.90
N LEU A 159 12.78 -14.96 10.83
CA LEU A 159 11.79 -14.50 11.82
C LEU A 159 10.55 -15.40 11.83
N SER A 160 10.09 -15.85 10.65
CA SER A 160 8.95 -16.78 10.54
C SER A 160 9.24 -18.11 11.25
N ILE A 161 10.46 -18.64 11.12
CA ILE A 161 10.88 -19.85 11.82
C ILE A 161 10.93 -19.62 13.34
N GLN A 162 11.42 -18.47 13.80
CA GLN A 162 11.44 -18.14 15.23
C GLN A 162 10.04 -18.04 15.82
N VAL A 163 9.11 -17.43 15.10
CA VAL A 163 7.70 -17.33 15.51
C VAL A 163 7.04 -18.72 15.55
N ALA A 164 7.24 -19.54 14.52
CA ALA A 164 6.63 -20.87 14.44
C ALA A 164 7.09 -21.85 15.53
N ASN A 165 8.29 -21.63 16.08
CA ASN A 165 8.88 -22.49 17.12
C ASN A 165 8.53 -22.07 18.56
N LYS A 166 7.73 -21.03 18.76
CA LYS A 166 7.38 -20.51 20.08
C LYS A 166 5.88 -20.65 20.35
N PRO A 167 5.48 -20.92 21.61
CA PRO A 167 4.07 -20.96 21.97
C PRO A 167 3.45 -19.56 21.92
N PHE A 168 2.19 -19.48 21.52
CA PHE A 168 1.41 -18.27 21.61
C PHE A 168 1.05 -17.97 23.06
N ILE A 169 1.21 -16.71 23.46
CA ILE A 169 0.83 -16.20 24.77
C ILE A 169 -0.59 -15.63 24.64
N ALA A 170 -1.44 -15.87 25.64
CA ALA A 170 -2.73 -15.18 25.68
C ALA A 170 -2.47 -13.68 25.84
N MET A 171 -2.90 -12.89 24.85
CA MET A 171 -2.80 -11.45 24.95
C MET A 171 -3.84 -10.94 25.95
N ASP A 172 -3.40 -10.07 26.84
CA ASP A 172 -4.34 -9.28 27.66
C ASP A 172 -5.06 -8.30 26.72
N VAL A 173 -6.36 -8.51 26.51
CA VAL A 173 -7.15 -7.92 25.40
C VAL A 173 -7.51 -6.48 25.74
N ALA A 174 -6.52 -5.59 25.85
CA ALA A 174 -6.75 -4.16 26.01
C ALA A 174 -7.20 -3.46 24.70
N GLN A 175 -7.01 -4.11 23.54
CA GLN A 175 -7.41 -3.59 22.22
C GLN A 175 -8.37 -4.58 21.56
N ASN A 176 -9.67 -4.26 21.53
CA ASN A 176 -10.66 -5.04 20.81
C ASN A 176 -10.74 -4.58 19.36
N ILE A 177 -9.97 -5.18 18.46
CA ILE A 177 -10.26 -5.05 17.03
C ILE A 177 -11.42 -5.99 16.66
N LYS A 178 -12.42 -5.51 15.96
CA LYS A 178 -13.49 -6.35 15.44
C LYS A 178 -13.06 -7.04 14.14
N PHE A 179 -13.65 -8.19 13.86
CA PHE A 179 -13.30 -8.99 12.68
C PHE A 179 -13.44 -8.18 11.37
N GLY A 180 -14.55 -7.45 11.20
CA GLY A 180 -14.79 -6.63 10.02
C GLY A 180 -13.77 -5.50 9.85
N THR A 181 -13.34 -4.88 10.95
CA THR A 181 -12.25 -3.87 10.94
C THR A 181 -10.93 -4.49 10.49
N ALA A 182 -10.62 -5.70 10.93
CA ALA A 182 -9.42 -6.42 10.50
C ALA A 182 -9.51 -6.77 9.00
N VAL A 183 -10.65 -7.25 8.51
CA VAL A 183 -10.87 -7.49 7.07
C VAL A 183 -10.70 -6.18 6.28
N GLU A 184 -11.23 -5.06 6.78
CA GLU A 184 -11.08 -3.75 6.14
C GLU A 184 -9.61 -3.35 5.99
N ILE A 185 -8.85 -3.39 7.09
CA ILE A 185 -7.43 -3.04 7.12
C ILE A 185 -6.64 -3.93 6.14
N ALA A 186 -6.93 -5.24 6.11
CA ALA A 186 -6.30 -6.18 5.19
C ALA A 186 -6.68 -5.92 3.72
N ALA A 187 -7.91 -5.46 3.44
CA ALA A 187 -8.36 -5.14 2.09
C ALA A 187 -7.74 -3.85 1.56
N VAL A 188 -7.58 -2.84 2.42
CA VAL A 188 -7.02 -1.54 2.04
C VAL A 188 -5.56 -1.63 1.64
N MET A 189 -4.80 -2.59 2.15
CA MET A 189 -3.39 -2.72 1.82
C MET A 189 -3.15 -2.93 0.31
N PRO A 190 -3.74 -3.93 -0.38
CA PRO A 190 -3.68 -4.02 -1.84
C PRO A 190 -4.35 -2.83 -2.55
N LEU A 191 -5.40 -2.25 -1.97
CA LEU A 191 -6.10 -1.08 -2.53
C LEU A 191 -5.20 0.14 -2.65
N SER A 192 -4.25 0.33 -1.74
CA SER A 192 -3.29 1.43 -1.78
C SER A 192 -2.43 1.46 -3.06
N TRP A 193 -2.32 0.32 -3.74
CA TRP A 193 -1.55 0.16 -4.98
C TRP A 193 -2.39 0.33 -6.25
N LEU A 194 -3.72 0.50 -6.15
CA LEU A 194 -4.58 0.70 -7.34
C LEU A 194 -4.13 1.87 -8.23
N PRO A 195 -3.73 3.04 -7.66
CA PRO A 195 -3.28 4.17 -8.46
C PRO A 195 -1.86 4.02 -9.02
N VAL A 196 -1.24 2.83 -8.90
CA VAL A 196 0.15 2.58 -9.31
C VAL A 196 0.28 1.30 -10.15
N VAL A 197 -0.57 0.28 -9.92
CA VAL A 197 -0.41 -1.04 -10.53
C VAL A 197 -0.37 -1.02 -12.06
N SER A 198 -1.20 -0.20 -12.69
CA SER A 198 -1.25 -0.09 -14.14
C SER A 198 0.05 0.46 -14.75
N ASP A 199 0.82 1.25 -13.99
CA ASP A 199 2.12 1.77 -14.45
C ASP A 199 3.13 0.65 -14.73
N HIS A 200 3.00 -0.46 -14.00
CA HIS A 200 3.86 -1.63 -14.14
C HIS A 200 3.29 -2.66 -15.13
N THR A 201 1.97 -2.72 -15.31
CA THR A 201 1.34 -3.72 -16.18
C THR A 201 1.07 -3.23 -17.61
N LYS A 202 1.03 -1.91 -17.86
CA LYS A 202 0.66 -1.31 -19.16
C LYS A 202 1.47 -1.79 -20.36
N ASN A 203 2.75 -2.17 -20.16
CA ASN A 203 3.64 -2.60 -21.24
C ASN A 203 3.65 -4.14 -21.42
N SER A 204 2.66 -4.84 -20.87
CA SER A 204 2.58 -6.30 -20.95
C SER A 204 2.05 -6.79 -22.29
N GLU A 205 2.66 -7.85 -22.82
CA GLU A 205 2.14 -8.59 -23.99
C GLU A 205 1.03 -9.58 -23.62
N THR A 206 0.99 -10.00 -22.35
CA THR A 206 0.04 -11.00 -21.85
C THR A 206 -0.76 -10.43 -20.67
N PRO A 207 -1.73 -9.51 -20.93
CA PRO A 207 -2.41 -8.73 -19.89
C PRO A 207 -2.92 -9.58 -18.73
N PHE A 208 -3.63 -10.66 -18.99
CA PHE A 208 -4.18 -11.53 -17.96
C PHE A 208 -3.07 -12.20 -17.13
N LYS A 209 -2.08 -12.83 -17.80
CA LYS A 209 -1.00 -13.56 -17.13
C LYS A 209 -0.13 -12.64 -16.27
N THR A 210 0.24 -11.49 -16.81
CA THR A 210 1.05 -10.50 -16.07
C THR A 210 0.31 -9.99 -14.85
N THR A 211 -0.96 -9.64 -15.01
CA THR A 211 -1.75 -9.10 -13.90
C THR A 211 -2.04 -10.18 -12.86
N ALA A 212 -2.41 -11.40 -13.28
CA ALA A 212 -2.63 -12.50 -12.36
C ALA A 212 -1.38 -12.82 -11.55
N LEU A 213 -0.21 -12.89 -12.21
CA LEU A 213 1.05 -13.14 -11.52
C LEU A 213 1.41 -12.00 -10.54
N SER A 214 1.21 -10.73 -10.94
CA SER A 214 1.42 -9.57 -10.07
C SER A 214 0.54 -9.63 -8.84
N THR A 215 -0.77 -9.89 -9.03
CA THR A 215 -1.76 -9.98 -7.95
C THR A 215 -1.44 -11.12 -7.00
N LEU A 216 -1.21 -12.34 -7.53
CA LEU A 216 -0.90 -13.51 -6.71
C LEU A 216 0.40 -13.32 -5.91
N THR A 217 1.43 -12.76 -6.56
CA THR A 217 2.71 -12.50 -5.89
C THR A 217 2.53 -11.48 -4.77
N TYR A 218 1.87 -10.33 -5.04
CA TYR A 218 1.65 -9.32 -4.02
C TYR A 218 0.80 -9.86 -2.87
N THR A 219 -0.40 -10.39 -3.15
CA THR A 219 -1.34 -10.81 -2.11
C THR A 219 -0.82 -11.97 -1.28
N ALA A 220 -0.15 -12.96 -1.89
CA ALA A 220 0.43 -14.07 -1.13
C ALA A 220 1.57 -13.62 -0.22
N THR A 221 2.44 -12.72 -0.71
CA THR A 221 3.56 -12.18 0.08
C THR A 221 3.05 -11.26 1.20
N SER A 222 2.06 -10.41 0.91
CA SER A 222 1.43 -9.54 1.91
C SER A 222 0.71 -10.35 2.99
N CYS A 223 -0.08 -11.37 2.61
CA CYS A 223 -0.67 -12.31 3.59
C CYS A 223 0.40 -12.96 4.49
N TRP A 224 1.55 -13.36 3.91
CA TRP A 224 2.65 -13.92 4.69
C TRP A 224 3.20 -12.89 5.69
N MET A 225 3.44 -11.64 5.28
CA MET A 225 3.94 -10.59 6.16
C MET A 225 2.94 -10.26 7.29
N TYR A 226 1.65 -10.18 6.97
CA TYR A 226 0.60 -10.00 7.98
C TYR A 226 0.53 -11.18 8.95
N ALA A 227 0.58 -12.42 8.45
CA ALA A 227 0.59 -13.61 9.29
C ALA A 227 1.84 -13.66 10.19
N LEU A 228 2.99 -13.21 9.66
CA LEU A 228 4.21 -13.07 10.45
C LEU A 228 4.04 -12.04 11.58
N GLY A 229 3.46 -10.87 11.28
CA GLY A 229 3.16 -9.84 12.28
C GLY A 229 2.19 -10.35 13.35
N LEU A 230 1.08 -10.97 12.94
CA LEU A 230 0.11 -11.60 13.83
C LEU A 230 0.77 -12.65 14.76
N GLY A 231 1.52 -13.58 14.18
CA GLY A 231 2.20 -14.62 14.95
C GLY A 231 3.24 -14.04 15.91
N ALA A 232 4.01 -13.05 15.45
CA ALA A 232 5.01 -12.40 16.28
C ALA A 232 4.38 -11.66 17.47
N ALA A 233 3.26 -10.97 17.26
CA ALA A 233 2.51 -10.32 18.35
C ALA A 233 1.94 -11.36 19.34
N LEU A 234 1.42 -12.48 18.87
CA LEU A 234 0.92 -13.56 19.73
C LEU A 234 2.03 -14.27 20.51
N VAL A 235 3.27 -14.29 20.01
CA VAL A 235 4.43 -14.86 20.72
C VAL A 235 5.01 -13.87 21.72
N THR A 236 5.08 -12.57 21.39
CA THR A 236 5.72 -11.57 22.24
C THR A 236 4.77 -10.89 23.21
N GLY A 237 3.47 -10.92 22.95
CA GLY A 237 2.48 -10.08 23.63
C GLY A 237 2.62 -8.59 23.30
N LYS A 238 3.33 -8.24 22.22
CA LYS A 238 3.70 -6.86 21.83
C LYS A 238 3.43 -6.64 20.34
N SER A 239 3.08 -5.41 20.00
CA SER A 239 2.83 -5.00 18.61
C SER A 239 3.92 -4.10 18.02
N GLU A 240 4.95 -3.76 18.78
CA GLU A 240 6.04 -2.89 18.34
C GLU A 240 7.05 -3.67 17.49
N ILE A 241 7.40 -3.13 16.33
CA ILE A 241 8.35 -3.77 15.38
C ILE A 241 9.71 -4.02 16.03
N SER A 242 10.20 -3.07 16.82
CA SER A 242 11.46 -3.19 17.55
C SER A 242 11.50 -4.42 18.45
N GLN A 243 10.42 -4.70 19.18
CA GLN A 243 10.32 -5.86 20.07
C GLN A 243 10.15 -7.18 19.29
N ILE A 244 9.46 -7.15 18.15
CA ILE A 244 9.32 -8.31 17.26
C ILE A 244 10.68 -8.71 16.66
N LEU A 245 11.46 -7.75 16.22
CA LEU A 245 12.79 -8.02 15.67
C LEU A 245 13.78 -8.50 16.74
N SER A 246 13.66 -8.01 17.98
CA SER A 246 14.47 -8.51 19.10
C SER A 246 14.20 -9.99 19.41
N LEU A 247 12.96 -10.48 19.19
CA LEU A 247 12.60 -11.89 19.30
C LEU A 247 13.44 -12.80 18.38
N ALA A 248 13.76 -12.31 17.20
CA ALA A 248 14.60 -13.02 16.23
C ALA A 248 16.10 -12.92 16.55
N GLY A 249 16.47 -12.25 17.64
CA GLY A 249 17.88 -12.00 17.96
C GLY A 249 18.54 -11.11 16.91
N VAL A 250 17.77 -10.16 16.36
CA VAL A 250 18.25 -9.28 15.29
C VAL A 250 19.41 -8.45 15.82
N SER A 251 20.60 -8.74 15.31
CA SER A 251 21.84 -8.03 15.59
C SER A 251 21.93 -6.74 14.76
N VAL A 252 23.01 -5.98 14.97
CA VAL A 252 23.35 -4.81 14.14
C VAL A 252 23.24 -5.11 12.63
N ILE A 253 23.64 -6.30 12.19
CA ILE A 253 23.54 -6.71 10.78
C ILE A 253 22.06 -6.76 10.34
N GLY A 254 21.17 -7.32 11.14
CA GLY A 254 19.74 -7.34 10.81
C GLY A 254 19.12 -5.95 10.73
N VAL A 255 19.50 -5.04 11.62
CA VAL A 255 19.08 -3.63 11.55
C VAL A 255 19.58 -2.98 10.26
N LEU A 256 20.84 -3.21 9.86
CA LEU A 256 21.38 -2.69 8.61
C LEU A 256 20.63 -3.22 7.37
N ILE A 257 20.21 -4.50 7.39
CA ILE A 257 19.38 -5.10 6.33
C ILE A 257 18.03 -4.39 6.25
N VAL A 258 17.39 -4.14 7.40
CA VAL A 258 16.10 -3.44 7.44
C VAL A 258 16.25 -2.00 6.96
N ILE A 259 17.29 -1.27 7.37
CA ILE A 259 17.58 0.09 6.90
C ILE A 259 17.71 0.11 5.37
N ALA A 260 18.52 -0.78 4.81
CA ALA A 260 18.73 -0.87 3.36
C ALA A 260 17.44 -1.18 2.62
N SER A 261 16.62 -2.11 3.12
CA SER A 261 15.31 -2.45 2.56
C SER A 261 14.33 -1.28 2.66
N THR A 262 14.23 -0.65 3.81
CA THR A 262 13.37 0.52 4.04
C THR A 262 13.74 1.66 3.10
N MET A 263 15.03 1.94 2.94
CA MET A 263 15.53 2.97 2.03
C MET A 263 15.09 2.73 0.58
N ILE A 264 15.17 1.48 0.11
CA ILE A 264 14.76 1.09 -1.25
C ILE A 264 13.24 1.16 -1.40
N ASN A 265 12.49 0.62 -0.42
CA ASN A 265 11.04 0.56 -0.48
C ASN A 265 10.40 1.94 -0.34
N THR A 266 10.97 2.84 0.45
CA THR A 266 10.49 4.22 0.61
C THR A 266 10.76 5.09 -0.63
N ALA A 267 11.82 4.80 -1.35
CA ALA A 267 12.11 5.53 -2.59
C ALA A 267 11.04 5.31 -3.69
N LEU A 268 10.32 4.17 -3.67
CA LEU A 268 9.27 3.87 -4.64
C LEU A 268 8.05 4.80 -4.49
N PRO A 269 7.38 4.91 -3.31
CA PRO A 269 6.27 5.85 -3.14
C PRO A 269 6.72 7.32 -3.31
N ALA A 270 7.92 7.70 -2.84
CA ALA A 270 8.42 9.06 -3.05
C ALA A 270 8.58 9.39 -4.55
N TYR A 271 9.14 8.48 -5.34
CA TYR A 271 9.25 8.64 -6.79
C TYR A 271 7.88 8.65 -7.48
N SER A 272 6.96 7.78 -7.06
CA SER A 272 5.60 7.70 -7.62
C SER A 272 4.77 8.94 -7.30
N THR A 273 5.02 9.62 -6.17
CA THR A 273 4.45 10.96 -5.88
C THR A 273 4.87 11.96 -6.95
N GLY A 274 6.17 11.97 -7.29
CA GLY A 274 6.69 12.82 -8.35
C GLY A 274 6.03 12.56 -9.71
N MET A 275 5.82 11.29 -10.04
CA MET A 275 5.12 10.89 -11.27
C MET A 275 3.65 11.31 -11.28
N SER A 276 2.95 11.16 -10.14
CA SER A 276 1.53 11.54 -10.02
C SER A 276 1.32 13.04 -10.19
N LEU A 277 2.19 13.86 -9.58
CA LEU A 277 2.12 15.31 -9.72
C LEU A 277 2.59 15.80 -11.11
N ASN A 278 3.56 15.12 -11.73
CA ASN A 278 3.98 15.43 -13.10
C ASN A 278 2.84 15.18 -14.11
N ASN A 279 1.93 14.23 -13.87
CA ASN A 279 0.74 14.03 -14.69
C ASN A 279 -0.20 15.27 -14.70
N ILE A 280 -0.27 15.99 -13.57
CA ILE A 280 -1.10 17.20 -13.44
C ILE A 280 -0.34 18.43 -13.95
N PHE A 281 0.93 18.51 -13.60
CA PHE A 281 1.83 19.64 -13.87
C PHE A 281 3.08 19.16 -14.63
N PRO A 282 3.01 18.99 -15.97
CA PRO A 282 4.12 18.44 -16.76
C PRO A 282 5.43 19.20 -16.68
N GLN A 283 5.38 20.49 -16.31
CA GLN A 283 6.56 21.34 -16.10
C GLN A 283 7.37 20.96 -14.83
N LEU A 284 6.76 20.24 -13.89
CA LEU A 284 7.44 19.83 -12.66
C LEU A 284 8.31 18.59 -12.92
N LYS A 285 9.56 18.66 -12.49
CA LYS A 285 10.48 17.51 -12.59
C LYS A 285 10.21 16.51 -11.47
N VAL A 286 10.22 15.22 -11.79
CA VAL A 286 9.91 14.12 -10.85
C VAL A 286 10.89 14.10 -9.66
N THR A 287 12.20 14.17 -9.90
CA THR A 287 13.22 14.06 -8.84
C THR A 287 13.10 15.12 -7.74
N PRO A 288 12.98 16.44 -8.04
CA PRO A 288 12.77 17.44 -6.99
C PRO A 288 11.50 17.19 -6.16
N ILE A 289 10.39 16.79 -6.81
CA ILE A 289 9.15 16.46 -6.08
C ILE A 289 9.38 15.26 -5.18
N SER A 290 10.08 14.23 -5.64
CA SER A 290 10.40 13.05 -4.81
C SER A 290 11.22 13.44 -3.57
N VAL A 291 12.18 14.35 -3.71
CA VAL A 291 12.97 14.88 -2.59
C VAL A 291 12.08 15.64 -1.60
N ILE A 292 11.22 16.53 -2.12
CA ILE A 292 10.24 17.26 -1.28
C ILE A 292 9.33 16.27 -0.54
N THR A 293 8.88 15.21 -1.22
CA THR A 293 8.07 14.15 -0.60
C THR A 293 8.78 13.51 0.58
N VAL A 294 10.07 13.22 0.46
CA VAL A 294 10.86 12.67 1.58
C VAL A 294 11.01 13.67 2.71
N ILE A 295 11.24 14.95 2.40
CA ILE A 295 11.32 16.01 3.43
C ILE A 295 10.00 16.11 4.20
N VAL A 296 8.86 16.14 3.49
CA VAL A 296 7.53 16.11 4.13
C VAL A 296 7.37 14.83 4.94
N GLY A 297 7.80 13.68 4.40
CA GLY A 297 7.79 12.39 5.10
C GLY A 297 8.57 12.40 6.40
N ILE A 298 9.75 13.03 6.45
CA ILE A 298 10.56 13.20 7.67
C ILE A 298 9.77 14.01 8.72
N ILE A 299 9.18 15.14 8.31
CA ILE A 299 8.39 15.98 9.21
C ILE A 299 7.21 15.20 9.79
N LEU A 300 6.42 14.55 8.94
CA LEU A 300 5.28 13.77 9.38
C LEU A 300 5.70 12.59 10.29
N ALA A 301 6.74 11.86 9.93
CA ALA A 301 7.27 10.75 10.72
C ALA A 301 7.77 11.19 12.12
N SER A 302 8.27 12.42 12.23
CA SER A 302 8.78 12.96 13.48
C SER A 302 7.69 13.58 14.39
N THR A 303 6.53 13.91 13.82
CA THR A 303 5.48 14.69 14.51
C THR A 303 4.19 13.94 14.74
N LEU A 304 3.84 12.97 13.88
CA LEU A 304 2.60 12.23 13.99
C LEU A 304 2.81 10.91 14.75
N PRO A 305 1.90 10.55 15.67
CA PRO A 305 1.94 9.26 16.33
C PRO A 305 1.59 8.12 15.38
N VAL A 306 2.14 6.94 15.63
CA VAL A 306 1.88 5.72 14.82
C VAL A 306 0.40 5.32 14.81
N THR A 307 -0.37 5.74 15.80
CA THR A 307 -1.83 5.49 15.86
C THR A 307 -2.59 6.14 14.70
N GLU A 308 -2.06 7.22 14.11
CA GLU A 308 -2.65 7.86 12.92
C GLU A 308 -2.54 6.98 11.66
N TYR A 309 -1.70 5.94 11.68
CA TYR A 309 -1.55 5.03 10.56
C TYR A 309 -2.85 4.25 10.24
N GLU A 310 -3.62 3.85 11.24
CA GLU A 310 -4.93 3.23 11.03
C GLU A 310 -5.90 4.19 10.32
N HIS A 311 -5.99 5.44 10.79
CA HIS A 311 -6.82 6.47 10.15
C HIS A 311 -6.40 6.76 8.71
N PHE A 312 -5.11 6.69 8.43
CA PHE A 312 -4.57 6.82 7.09
C PHE A 312 -5.02 5.67 6.17
N LEU A 313 -5.03 4.42 6.65
CA LEU A 313 -5.56 3.28 5.89
C LEU A 313 -7.04 3.46 5.57
N PHE A 314 -7.88 3.85 6.52
CA PHE A 314 -9.29 4.14 6.27
C PHE A 314 -9.49 5.29 5.28
N PHE A 315 -8.62 6.30 5.29
CA PHE A 315 -8.64 7.35 4.28
C PHE A 315 -8.41 6.77 2.87
N ILE A 316 -7.40 5.93 2.69
CA ILE A 316 -7.11 5.24 1.42
C ILE A 316 -8.33 4.45 0.95
N GLY A 317 -8.92 3.63 1.82
CA GLY A 317 -10.13 2.85 1.51
C GLY A 317 -11.28 3.74 1.03
N SER A 318 -11.54 4.84 1.74
CA SER A 318 -12.64 5.76 1.41
C SER A 318 -12.50 6.42 0.04
N VAL A 319 -11.27 6.66 -0.43
CA VAL A 319 -10.99 7.31 -1.71
C VAL A 319 -10.97 6.31 -2.86
N PHE A 320 -10.20 5.23 -2.71
CA PHE A 320 -9.88 4.35 -3.85
C PHE A 320 -10.86 3.20 -4.04
N ALA A 321 -11.61 2.80 -3.00
CA ALA A 321 -12.66 1.80 -3.17
C ALA A 321 -13.80 2.27 -4.09
N PRO A 322 -14.41 3.45 -3.88
CA PRO A 322 -15.42 3.94 -4.83
C PRO A 322 -14.83 4.33 -6.19
N MET A 323 -13.57 4.80 -6.25
CA MET A 323 -12.91 5.09 -7.52
C MET A 323 -12.82 3.85 -8.41
N ILE A 324 -12.32 2.75 -7.87
CA ILE A 324 -12.17 1.50 -8.64
C ILE A 324 -13.52 0.89 -8.99
N ALA A 325 -14.53 1.03 -8.13
CA ALA A 325 -15.89 0.55 -8.39
C ALA A 325 -16.49 1.19 -9.65
N VAL A 326 -16.35 2.53 -9.79
CA VAL A 326 -16.80 3.25 -10.99
C VAL A 326 -16.01 2.79 -12.23
N LEU A 327 -14.67 2.68 -12.10
CA LEU A 327 -13.81 2.26 -13.21
C LEU A 327 -14.13 0.82 -13.69
N ILE A 328 -14.39 -0.11 -12.76
CA ILE A 328 -14.79 -1.49 -13.07
C ILE A 328 -16.14 -1.51 -13.78
N ALA A 329 -17.12 -0.73 -13.30
CA ALA A 329 -18.43 -0.63 -13.92
C ALA A 329 -18.32 -0.12 -15.37
N ASP A 330 -17.61 0.96 -15.59
CA ASP A 330 -17.41 1.56 -16.90
C ASP A 330 -16.67 0.60 -17.85
N PHE A 331 -15.56 0.02 -17.42
CA PHE A 331 -14.71 -0.80 -18.28
C PHE A 331 -15.32 -2.18 -18.59
N PHE A 332 -15.70 -2.93 -17.56
CA PHE A 332 -16.12 -4.33 -17.75
C PHE A 332 -17.59 -4.48 -18.15
N VAL A 333 -18.48 -3.64 -17.60
CA VAL A 333 -19.93 -3.75 -17.83
C VAL A 333 -20.39 -2.85 -18.96
N LEU A 334 -20.03 -1.57 -18.91
CA LEU A 334 -20.49 -0.58 -19.88
C LEU A 334 -19.59 -0.48 -21.12
N LYS A 335 -18.48 -1.26 -21.13
CA LYS A 335 -17.53 -1.35 -22.26
C LYS A 335 -16.99 0.00 -22.71
N GLN A 336 -16.80 0.91 -21.76
CA GLN A 336 -16.18 2.19 -22.01
C GLN A 336 -14.66 2.07 -21.84
N HIS A 337 -13.92 2.24 -22.93
CA HIS A 337 -12.47 2.04 -22.97
C HIS A 337 -11.70 3.34 -23.27
N ASP A 338 -12.43 4.36 -23.72
CA ASP A 338 -11.85 5.63 -24.14
C ASP A 338 -12.33 6.81 -23.29
N VAL A 339 -11.50 7.83 -23.22
CA VAL A 339 -11.82 9.09 -22.57
C VAL A 339 -12.81 9.87 -23.43
N ARG A 340 -13.99 10.17 -22.93
CA ARG A 340 -15.08 10.80 -23.70
C ARG A 340 -15.26 12.28 -23.39
N LYS A 341 -14.85 12.71 -22.19
CA LYS A 341 -15.09 14.05 -21.67
C LYS A 341 -13.84 14.62 -21.02
N SER A 342 -13.70 15.94 -21.04
CA SER A 342 -12.67 16.62 -20.26
C SER A 342 -12.90 16.44 -18.74
N VAL A 343 -14.17 16.60 -18.29
CA VAL A 343 -14.61 16.29 -16.93
C VAL A 343 -15.86 15.43 -17.04
N ASP A 344 -15.86 14.26 -16.43
CA ASP A 344 -17.03 13.43 -16.33
C ASP A 344 -17.72 13.63 -14.97
N GLY A 345 -18.69 14.55 -14.96
CA GLY A 345 -19.44 14.89 -13.73
C GLY A 345 -20.27 13.73 -13.17
N VAL A 346 -20.73 12.81 -14.04
CA VAL A 346 -21.48 11.61 -13.60
C VAL A 346 -20.55 10.68 -12.84
N GLY A 347 -19.37 10.37 -13.39
CA GLY A 347 -18.38 9.53 -12.71
C GLY A 347 -17.94 10.13 -11.39
N LEU A 348 -17.62 11.44 -11.37
CA LEU A 348 -17.22 12.15 -10.15
C LEU A 348 -18.36 12.18 -9.12
N GLY A 349 -19.60 12.39 -9.54
CA GLY A 349 -20.76 12.39 -8.65
C GLY A 349 -20.99 11.03 -8.00
N VAL A 350 -20.94 9.95 -8.77
CA VAL A 350 -21.07 8.58 -8.25
C VAL A 350 -19.92 8.24 -7.29
N TRP A 351 -18.67 8.59 -7.65
CA TRP A 351 -17.53 8.43 -6.75
C TRP A 351 -17.73 9.19 -5.43
N PHE A 352 -18.18 10.45 -5.51
CA PHE A 352 -18.39 11.28 -4.33
C PHE A 352 -19.47 10.70 -3.40
N VAL A 353 -20.56 10.17 -3.96
CA VAL A 353 -21.57 9.45 -3.17
C VAL A 353 -20.97 8.23 -2.48
N GLY A 354 -20.15 7.44 -3.17
CA GLY A 354 -19.45 6.30 -2.57
C GLY A 354 -18.46 6.71 -1.48
N PHE A 355 -17.71 7.79 -1.68
CA PHE A 355 -16.81 8.36 -0.68
C PHE A 355 -17.57 8.82 0.58
N VAL A 356 -18.65 9.58 0.39
CA VAL A 356 -19.50 10.05 1.51
C VAL A 356 -20.13 8.86 2.23
N LEU A 357 -20.63 7.88 1.51
CA LEU A 357 -21.17 6.65 2.10
C LEU A 357 -20.16 5.94 3.00
N TYR A 358 -18.92 5.75 2.51
CA TYR A 358 -17.87 5.14 3.29
C TYR A 358 -17.58 5.91 4.57
N ARG A 359 -17.41 7.24 4.48
CA ARG A 359 -17.15 8.12 5.63
C ARG A 359 -18.32 8.17 6.61
N PHE A 360 -19.54 8.14 6.09
CA PHE A 360 -20.75 8.10 6.92
C PHE A 360 -20.88 6.79 7.70
N LEU A 361 -20.70 5.65 7.03
CA LEU A 361 -20.75 4.35 7.69
C LEU A 361 -19.66 4.23 8.77
N MET A 362 -18.45 4.67 8.45
CA MET A 362 -17.32 4.73 9.40
C MET A 362 -17.66 5.61 10.62
N ALA A 363 -18.19 6.83 10.40
CA ALA A 363 -18.56 7.76 11.47
C ALA A 363 -19.72 7.25 12.36
N LYS A 364 -20.59 6.40 11.81
CA LYS A 364 -21.67 5.72 12.54
C LYS A 364 -21.20 4.46 13.27
N GLY A 365 -19.93 4.08 13.12
CA GLY A 365 -19.44 2.82 13.67
C GLY A 365 -20.14 1.59 13.06
N TRP A 366 -20.68 1.74 11.83
CA TRP A 366 -21.29 0.60 11.13
C TRP A 366 -20.20 -0.38 10.71
N GLU A 367 -20.46 -1.63 10.98
CA GLU A 367 -19.51 -2.69 10.67
C GLU A 367 -20.21 -3.85 9.98
N SER A 368 -19.52 -4.47 9.05
CA SER A 368 -19.86 -5.77 8.51
C SER A 368 -18.66 -6.70 8.64
N ASP A 369 -18.88 -8.00 8.63
CA ASP A 369 -17.80 -8.99 8.65
C ASP A 369 -16.87 -8.90 7.43
N LEU A 370 -17.30 -8.21 6.38
CA LEU A 370 -16.51 -7.95 5.17
C LEU A 370 -15.89 -6.53 5.14
N GLY A 371 -15.84 -5.83 6.27
CA GLY A 371 -15.36 -4.46 6.37
C GLY A 371 -16.30 -3.43 5.73
N LEU A 372 -15.80 -2.22 5.53
CA LEU A 372 -16.52 -1.11 4.87
C LEU A 372 -16.29 -1.10 3.35
N THR A 373 -15.06 -1.43 2.94
CA THR A 373 -14.63 -1.36 1.54
C THR A 373 -15.50 -2.21 0.62
N PHE A 374 -15.76 -3.46 0.96
CA PHE A 374 -16.49 -4.36 0.06
C PHE A 374 -17.95 -3.92 -0.16
N PRO A 375 -18.77 -3.63 0.85
CA PRO A 375 -20.12 -3.09 0.66
C PRO A 375 -20.14 -1.80 -0.14
N VAL A 376 -19.21 -0.87 0.14
CA VAL A 376 -19.14 0.42 -0.58
C VAL A 376 -18.78 0.21 -2.05
N ILE A 377 -17.85 -0.72 -2.37
CA ILE A 377 -17.54 -1.08 -3.76
C ILE A 377 -18.80 -1.58 -4.46
N ILE A 378 -19.54 -2.53 -3.87
CA ILE A 378 -20.75 -3.10 -4.49
C ILE A 378 -21.81 -2.04 -4.73
N ILE A 379 -22.10 -1.21 -3.71
CA ILE A 379 -23.12 -0.15 -3.82
C ILE A 379 -22.70 0.87 -4.90
N THR A 380 -21.45 1.32 -4.87
CA THR A 380 -20.94 2.31 -5.84
C THR A 380 -20.91 1.74 -7.26
N PHE A 381 -20.54 0.47 -7.42
CA PHE A 381 -20.54 -0.23 -8.70
C PHE A 381 -21.96 -0.32 -9.31
N ILE A 382 -22.95 -0.73 -8.51
CA ILE A 382 -24.36 -0.80 -8.94
C ILE A 382 -24.84 0.61 -9.30
N LEU A 383 -24.58 1.59 -8.45
CA LEU A 383 -24.96 2.99 -8.67
C LEU A 383 -24.35 3.53 -9.97
N ALA A 384 -23.07 3.24 -10.24
CA ALA A 384 -22.40 3.64 -11.47
C ALA A 384 -23.13 3.10 -12.71
N ILE A 385 -23.49 1.82 -12.71
CA ILE A 385 -24.20 1.18 -13.82
C ILE A 385 -25.58 1.83 -14.03
N LEU A 386 -26.35 2.01 -12.95
CA LEU A 386 -27.70 2.56 -13.02
C LEU A 386 -27.68 4.01 -13.52
N VAL A 387 -26.88 4.88 -12.91
CA VAL A 387 -26.80 6.29 -13.29
C VAL A 387 -26.31 6.45 -14.72
N ARG A 388 -25.28 5.69 -15.13
CA ARG A 388 -24.77 5.70 -16.50
C ARG A 388 -25.78 5.26 -17.55
N LYS A 389 -26.68 4.31 -17.22
CA LYS A 389 -27.76 3.88 -18.13
C LYS A 389 -28.88 4.91 -18.29
N ILE A 390 -29.14 5.69 -17.22
CA ILE A 390 -30.17 6.74 -17.24
C ILE A 390 -29.66 8.01 -17.93
N THR A 391 -28.37 8.30 -17.84
CA THR A 391 -27.75 9.54 -18.38
C THR A 391 -27.21 9.38 -19.81
N LYS A 392 -27.30 8.20 -20.40
CA LYS A 392 -27.06 7.96 -21.83
C LYS A 392 -28.31 8.25 -22.63
#